data_4543c8f9dfa27b4f73d8d6a67162e062
#
_entry.id   4543c8f9dfa27b4f73d8d6a67162e062
#
_cell.length_a   1.000
_cell.length_b   1.000
_cell.length_c   1.000
_cell.angle_alpha   90.00
_cell.angle_beta   90.00
_cell.angle_gamma   90.00
#
_symmetry.space_group_name_H-M   'P 1'
#
loop_
_entity.id
_entity.type
_entity.pdbx_description
1 polymer ?
#
loop_
_entity_poly.entity_id
_entity_poly.type
_entity_poly.pdbx_seq_one_letter_code
_entity_poly.pdbx_strand_id
1 'polypeptide(L)'
;MLYLYQSNRLENLARVFTGLQKLMPPENPLAAEEIVVQSQGMRRFLNLHLAKELGVAANLKFSLPAGLTWRLMRECLPGLPELSPFAPEVMRWRLLDLFQSQAFQTASEYAAARAALQSYLAGGQAAAYQLSGQLADIFDQYLVYRPQWISAWQQGRLLGLGEDEIWQAELWRFLDDGSSNAPHRVAMWQQLLAALSADKLPQRFFVFGIATMAPMYLQLLEAMAEHCDVHIFALNPSSEYWGNVIEAAQILQSGDDIDLSQSGHPLLASLGKQGRDFFDALAEAHISEERSYFSDDAQTAPTLLQRLQHDIQTLSLPAAKQEHAPADSSIRIHAAHSPLRELHILKDQLLALLAEHPDWQPHDIAVLTPNIEPYSPYIEAVFGQTQGGAQALPY
;
A
#
# COMPACT_ATOMS: atom_id res chain seq x y z
N MET A 1 -0.02 -5.67 24.07
CA MET A 1 0.66 -4.36 24.07
C MET A 1 0.99 -3.96 22.64
N LEU A 2 1.04 -2.63 22.34
CA LEU A 2 1.37 -2.12 20.99
C LEU A 2 2.76 -1.47 21.01
N TYR A 3 3.68 -2.03 20.21
CA TYR A 3 5.06 -1.57 20.09
C TYR A 3 5.28 -0.94 18.71
N LEU A 4 5.91 0.23 18.65
CA LEU A 4 6.25 0.92 17.41
C LEU A 4 7.76 1.04 17.26
N TYR A 5 8.28 0.58 16.12
CA TYR A 5 9.68 0.71 15.72
C TYR A 5 9.73 1.53 14.43
N GLN A 6 10.44 2.65 14.45
CA GLN A 6 10.53 3.57 13.30
C GLN A 6 11.94 3.66 12.77
N SER A 7 12.08 3.76 11.46
CA SER A 7 13.35 4.03 10.79
C SER A 7 13.12 4.57 9.37
N ASN A 8 14.06 5.37 8.87
CA ASN A 8 14.14 5.76 7.47
C ASN A 8 14.78 4.69 6.58
N ARG A 9 15.25 3.56 7.18
CA ARG A 9 15.90 2.46 6.47
C ARG A 9 15.26 1.13 6.84
N LEU A 10 14.87 0.41 5.79
CA LEU A 10 14.24 -0.90 5.92
C LEU A 10 15.20 -1.93 6.57
N GLU A 11 16.50 -1.82 6.28
CA GLU A 11 17.54 -2.69 6.82
C GLU A 11 17.69 -2.54 8.35
N ASN A 12 17.49 -1.33 8.88
CA ASN A 12 17.50 -1.11 10.33
C ASN A 12 16.30 -1.82 10.98
N LEU A 13 15.11 -1.66 10.39
CA LEU A 13 13.91 -2.36 10.86
C LEU A 13 14.08 -3.88 10.79
N ALA A 14 14.67 -4.40 9.72
CA ALA A 14 14.93 -5.83 9.58
C ALA A 14 15.95 -6.34 10.62
N ARG A 15 16.98 -5.54 10.95
CA ARG A 15 17.92 -5.88 12.04
C ARG A 15 17.23 -5.90 13.41
N VAL A 16 16.35 -4.93 13.70
CA VAL A 16 15.56 -4.89 14.94
C VAL A 16 14.65 -6.11 15.02
N PHE A 17 13.91 -6.42 13.93
CA PHE A 17 13.07 -7.61 13.85
C PHE A 17 13.87 -8.90 14.11
N THR A 18 15.03 -9.06 13.48
CA THR A 18 15.93 -10.19 13.70
C THR A 18 16.44 -10.26 15.15
N GLY A 19 16.74 -9.10 15.74
CA GLY A 19 17.11 -8.98 17.14
C GLY A 19 16.02 -9.48 18.08
N LEU A 20 14.76 -9.11 17.83
CA LEU A 20 13.61 -9.60 18.60
C LEU A 20 13.45 -11.12 18.47
N GLN A 21 13.63 -11.69 17.27
CA GLN A 21 13.57 -13.13 17.06
C GLN A 21 14.64 -13.89 17.86
N LYS A 22 15.86 -13.32 18.00
CA LYS A 22 16.95 -13.90 18.76
C LYS A 22 16.77 -13.77 20.28
N LEU A 23 16.31 -12.60 20.73
CA LEU A 23 16.23 -12.27 22.17
C LEU A 23 14.95 -12.80 22.81
N MET A 24 13.89 -12.88 22.04
CA MET A 24 12.56 -13.30 22.50
C MET A 24 12.02 -14.39 21.55
N PRO A 25 12.61 -15.59 21.53
CA PRO A 25 12.10 -16.68 20.70
C PRO A 25 10.68 -17.06 21.16
N PRO A 26 9.81 -17.54 20.24
CA PRO A 26 8.48 -18.00 20.62
C PRO A 26 8.57 -19.17 21.62
N GLU A 27 7.65 -19.21 22.59
CA GLU A 27 7.59 -20.30 23.59
C GLU A 27 7.46 -21.69 22.91
N ASN A 28 6.68 -21.76 21.84
CA ASN A 28 6.61 -22.95 21.00
C ASN A 28 7.40 -22.71 19.69
N PRO A 29 8.58 -23.34 19.51
CA PRO A 29 9.38 -23.17 18.30
C PRO A 29 8.72 -23.64 17.01
N LEU A 30 7.65 -24.43 17.10
CA LEU A 30 6.86 -24.91 15.96
C LEU A 30 5.66 -24.01 15.66
N ALA A 31 5.35 -23.04 16.52
CA ALA A 31 4.32 -22.05 16.22
C ALA A 31 4.76 -21.12 15.07
N ALA A 32 3.84 -20.82 14.18
CA ALA A 32 4.12 -19.88 13.10
C ALA A 32 4.14 -18.44 13.62
N GLU A 33 5.17 -17.68 13.25
CA GLU A 33 5.22 -16.24 13.45
C GLU A 33 4.32 -15.54 12.43
N GLU A 34 3.34 -14.81 12.90
CA GLU A 34 2.37 -14.09 12.07
C GLU A 34 2.92 -12.71 11.69
N ILE A 35 3.10 -12.48 10.38
CA ILE A 35 3.70 -11.26 9.85
C ILE A 35 2.80 -10.66 8.77
N VAL A 36 2.37 -9.42 8.97
CA VAL A 36 1.68 -8.63 7.95
C VAL A 36 2.69 -7.81 7.17
N VAL A 37 2.59 -7.85 5.85
CA VAL A 37 3.42 -7.08 4.92
C VAL A 37 2.55 -6.43 3.85
N GLN A 38 3.04 -5.35 3.23
CA GLN A 38 2.29 -4.66 2.16
C GLN A 38 2.42 -5.33 0.78
N SER A 39 3.44 -6.16 0.57
CA SER A 39 3.69 -6.75 -0.75
C SER A 39 4.43 -8.09 -0.67
N GLN A 40 4.36 -8.85 -1.76
CA GLN A 40 5.15 -10.08 -1.91
C GLN A 40 6.67 -9.78 -1.97
N GLY A 41 7.06 -8.61 -2.48
CA GLY A 41 8.44 -8.14 -2.43
C GLY A 41 8.95 -8.00 -1.00
N MET A 42 8.17 -7.39 -0.11
CA MET A 42 8.50 -7.25 1.31
C MET A 42 8.61 -8.61 2.00
N ARG A 43 7.70 -9.54 1.71
CA ARG A 43 7.79 -10.92 2.17
C ARG A 43 9.11 -11.57 1.76
N ARG A 44 9.48 -11.45 0.48
CA ARG A 44 10.72 -12.03 -0.05
C ARG A 44 11.96 -11.41 0.60
N PHE A 45 11.98 -10.07 0.70
CA PHE A 45 13.05 -9.34 1.36
C PHE A 45 13.28 -9.85 2.80
N LEU A 46 12.22 -9.90 3.60
CA LEU A 46 12.31 -10.29 5.01
C LEU A 46 12.74 -11.77 5.15
N ASN A 47 12.21 -12.68 4.33
CA ASN A 47 12.63 -14.08 4.31
C ASN A 47 14.13 -14.24 4.01
N LEU A 48 14.63 -13.53 2.97
CA LEU A 48 16.05 -13.60 2.61
C LEU A 48 16.93 -13.00 3.69
N HIS A 49 16.53 -11.87 4.27
CA HIS A 49 17.24 -11.24 5.37
C HIS A 49 17.35 -12.16 6.57
N LEU A 50 16.23 -12.76 7.01
CA LEU A 50 16.21 -13.69 8.14
C LEU A 50 17.05 -14.95 7.87
N ALA A 51 16.93 -15.53 6.67
CA ALA A 51 17.73 -16.70 6.29
C ALA A 51 19.23 -16.40 6.34
N LYS A 52 19.63 -15.20 5.93
CA LYS A 52 21.04 -14.76 5.98
C LYS A 52 21.52 -14.56 7.44
N GLU A 53 20.72 -13.92 8.28
CA GLU A 53 21.10 -13.51 9.63
C GLU A 53 20.93 -14.63 10.69
N LEU A 54 19.97 -15.53 10.50
CA LEU A 54 19.63 -16.63 11.40
C LEU A 54 20.06 -18.00 10.88
N GLY A 55 20.53 -18.08 9.63
CA GLY A 55 20.85 -19.33 8.95
C GLY A 55 19.64 -20.03 8.35
N VAL A 56 18.43 -19.77 8.86
CA VAL A 56 17.16 -20.33 8.39
C VAL A 56 16.02 -19.34 8.60
N ALA A 57 15.07 -19.30 7.67
CA ALA A 57 13.79 -18.62 7.80
C ALA A 57 12.67 -19.67 7.68
N ALA A 58 12.11 -20.09 8.79
CA ALA A 58 11.10 -21.14 8.85
C ALA A 58 9.93 -20.71 9.78
N ASN A 59 8.78 -21.36 9.61
CA ASN A 59 7.57 -21.10 10.40
C ASN A 59 7.10 -19.63 10.38
N LEU A 60 7.27 -18.95 9.22
CA LEU A 60 6.81 -17.58 9.00
C LEU A 60 5.53 -17.61 8.17
N LYS A 61 4.46 -17.06 8.70
CA LYS A 61 3.17 -16.96 8.02
C LYS A 61 2.91 -15.50 7.64
N PHE A 62 3.02 -15.21 6.36
CA PHE A 62 2.83 -13.87 5.82
C PHE A 62 1.40 -13.65 5.35
N SER A 63 0.84 -12.49 5.62
CA SER A 63 -0.45 -12.04 5.12
C SER A 63 -0.41 -10.57 4.68
N LEU A 64 -1.31 -10.19 3.77
CA LEU A 64 -1.62 -8.81 3.47
C LEU A 64 -2.71 -8.32 4.44
N PRO A 65 -2.86 -7.00 4.71
CA PRO A 65 -3.82 -6.49 5.68
C PRO A 65 -5.27 -6.96 5.44
N ALA A 66 -5.74 -6.95 4.20
CA ALA A 66 -7.08 -7.41 3.86
C ALA A 66 -7.28 -8.91 4.11
N GLY A 67 -6.27 -9.72 3.76
CA GLY A 67 -6.28 -11.18 3.99
C GLY A 67 -6.26 -11.52 5.47
N LEU A 68 -5.49 -10.78 6.30
CA LEU A 68 -5.54 -10.91 7.75
C LEU A 68 -6.95 -10.66 8.28
N THR A 69 -7.56 -9.55 7.90
CA THR A 69 -8.88 -9.14 8.38
C THR A 69 -9.92 -10.23 8.10
N TRP A 70 -9.96 -10.74 6.88
CA TRP A 70 -10.91 -11.80 6.52
C TRP A 70 -10.65 -13.10 7.28
N ARG A 71 -9.40 -13.47 7.48
CA ARG A 71 -9.05 -14.65 8.27
C ARG A 71 -9.50 -14.51 9.73
N LEU A 72 -9.23 -13.37 10.38
CA LEU A 72 -9.69 -13.11 11.74
C LEU A 72 -11.21 -13.11 11.83
N MET A 73 -11.92 -12.56 10.85
CA MET A 73 -13.38 -12.66 10.79
C MET A 73 -13.84 -14.13 10.79
N ARG A 74 -13.21 -14.99 9.99
CA ARG A 74 -13.55 -16.42 9.96
C ARG A 74 -13.22 -17.16 11.25
N GLU A 75 -12.12 -16.83 11.90
CA GLU A 75 -11.69 -17.44 13.15
C GLU A 75 -12.55 -16.96 14.34
N CYS A 76 -12.97 -15.70 14.33
CA CYS A 76 -13.74 -15.10 15.42
C CYS A 76 -15.26 -15.22 15.27
N LEU A 77 -15.77 -15.22 14.02
CA LEU A 77 -17.20 -15.22 13.73
C LEU A 77 -17.59 -16.56 13.06
N PRO A 78 -18.60 -17.26 13.55
CA PRO A 78 -18.98 -18.59 13.02
C PRO A 78 -19.64 -18.49 11.65
N GLY A 79 -19.44 -19.52 10.83
CA GLY A 79 -20.20 -19.74 9.59
C GLY A 79 -19.78 -18.93 8.37
N LEU A 80 -18.63 -18.23 8.42
CA LEU A 80 -18.14 -17.48 7.27
C LEU A 80 -17.44 -18.39 6.24
N PRO A 81 -17.61 -18.13 4.93
CA PRO A 81 -16.98 -18.91 3.87
C PRO A 81 -15.48 -18.64 3.80
N GLU A 82 -14.73 -19.50 3.11
CA GLU A 82 -13.30 -19.31 2.89
C GLU A 82 -12.99 -18.07 2.09
N LEU A 83 -13.73 -17.82 1.02
CA LEU A 83 -13.64 -16.65 0.19
C LEU A 83 -14.81 -15.71 0.46
N SER A 84 -14.51 -14.43 0.70
CA SER A 84 -15.54 -13.41 0.88
C SER A 84 -16.40 -13.27 -0.38
N PRO A 85 -17.75 -13.22 -0.28
CA PRO A 85 -18.60 -12.88 -1.41
C PRO A 85 -18.36 -11.45 -1.96
N PHE A 86 -17.67 -10.62 -1.20
CA PHE A 86 -17.24 -9.26 -1.56
C PHE A 86 -15.73 -9.17 -1.84
N ALA A 87 -15.06 -10.27 -2.14
CA ALA A 87 -13.72 -10.25 -2.71
C ALA A 87 -13.75 -9.75 -4.17
N PRO A 88 -12.76 -8.97 -4.63
CA PRO A 88 -12.76 -8.41 -5.98
C PRO A 88 -13.01 -9.44 -7.09
N GLU A 89 -12.38 -10.63 -6.98
CA GLU A 89 -12.56 -11.73 -7.91
C GLU A 89 -13.99 -12.27 -7.95
N VAL A 90 -14.73 -12.23 -6.83
CA VAL A 90 -16.15 -12.66 -6.77
C VAL A 90 -17.06 -11.55 -7.28
N MET A 91 -16.86 -10.31 -6.81
CA MET A 91 -17.64 -9.16 -7.25
C MET A 91 -17.56 -8.93 -8.75
N ARG A 92 -16.39 -9.15 -9.36
CA ARG A 92 -16.19 -9.07 -10.81
C ARG A 92 -17.17 -9.95 -11.59
N TRP A 93 -17.28 -11.21 -11.21
CA TRP A 93 -18.18 -12.13 -11.91
C TRP A 93 -19.65 -11.81 -11.67
N ARG A 94 -20.02 -11.37 -10.46
CA ARG A 94 -21.39 -10.94 -10.16
C ARG A 94 -21.78 -9.71 -10.96
N LEU A 95 -20.92 -8.71 -11.08
CA LEU A 95 -21.15 -7.52 -11.89
C LEU A 95 -21.21 -7.86 -13.38
N LEU A 96 -20.37 -8.75 -13.87
CA LEU A 96 -20.41 -9.21 -15.25
C LEU A 96 -21.75 -9.89 -15.58
N ASP A 97 -22.22 -10.78 -14.70
CA ASP A 97 -23.51 -11.45 -14.83
C ASP A 97 -24.67 -10.42 -14.83
N LEU A 98 -24.63 -9.43 -13.92
CA LEU A 98 -25.59 -8.35 -13.92
C LEU A 98 -25.63 -7.62 -15.26
N PHE A 99 -24.49 -7.18 -15.79
CA PHE A 99 -24.43 -6.42 -17.05
C PHE A 99 -24.95 -7.18 -18.26
N GLN A 100 -24.89 -8.51 -18.22
CA GLN A 100 -25.42 -9.40 -19.26
C GLN A 100 -26.90 -9.77 -19.03
N SER A 101 -27.45 -9.47 -17.87
CA SER A 101 -28.81 -9.86 -17.49
C SER A 101 -29.89 -9.00 -18.16
N GLN A 102 -31.08 -9.59 -18.35
CA GLN A 102 -32.27 -8.85 -18.79
C GLN A 102 -32.69 -7.82 -17.74
N ALA A 103 -32.50 -8.11 -16.44
CA ALA A 103 -32.79 -7.18 -15.35
C ALA A 103 -32.05 -5.88 -15.48
N PHE A 104 -30.75 -5.91 -15.77
CA PHE A 104 -29.95 -4.68 -16.00
C PHE A 104 -30.51 -3.85 -17.17
N GLN A 105 -31.02 -4.50 -18.22
CA GLN A 105 -31.52 -3.80 -19.40
C GLN A 105 -32.90 -3.16 -19.20
N THR A 106 -33.73 -3.69 -18.30
CA THR A 106 -35.16 -3.30 -18.24
C THR A 106 -35.58 -2.74 -16.88
N ALA A 107 -34.96 -3.12 -15.78
CA ALA A 107 -35.39 -2.70 -14.47
C ALA A 107 -35.04 -1.22 -14.17
N SER A 108 -35.93 -0.52 -13.50
CA SER A 108 -35.78 0.89 -13.13
C SER A 108 -34.72 1.12 -12.05
N GLU A 109 -34.44 0.11 -11.23
CA GLU A 109 -33.43 0.16 -10.16
C GLU A 109 -31.99 0.28 -10.68
N TYR A 110 -31.74 0.02 -11.98
CA TYR A 110 -30.43 0.17 -12.63
C TYR A 110 -30.43 1.31 -13.67
N ALA A 111 -31.40 2.23 -13.60
CA ALA A 111 -31.55 3.26 -14.63
C ALA A 111 -30.34 4.20 -14.73
N ALA A 112 -29.81 4.63 -13.59
CA ALA A 112 -28.64 5.50 -13.55
C ALA A 112 -27.36 4.75 -13.98
N ALA A 113 -27.17 3.53 -13.50
CA ALA A 113 -26.02 2.69 -13.88
C ALA A 113 -26.02 2.40 -15.37
N ARG A 114 -27.18 2.06 -15.95
CA ARG A 114 -27.33 1.83 -17.38
C ARG A 114 -27.00 3.08 -18.18
N ALA A 115 -27.53 4.25 -17.80
CA ALA A 115 -27.25 5.51 -18.48
C ALA A 115 -25.76 5.89 -18.42
N ALA A 116 -25.13 5.77 -17.25
CA ALA A 116 -23.73 6.11 -17.05
C ALA A 116 -22.76 5.16 -17.81
N LEU A 117 -23.09 3.87 -17.89
CA LEU A 117 -22.17 2.84 -18.39
C LEU A 117 -22.47 2.40 -19.83
N GLN A 118 -23.55 2.90 -20.45
CA GLN A 118 -24.02 2.48 -21.78
C GLN A 118 -22.95 2.57 -22.86
N SER A 119 -22.23 3.69 -22.93
CA SER A 119 -21.21 3.92 -23.94
C SER A 119 -20.04 2.93 -23.83
N TYR A 120 -19.68 2.59 -22.59
CA TYR A 120 -18.59 1.66 -22.33
C TYR A 120 -19.02 0.21 -22.63
N LEU A 121 -20.19 -0.18 -22.18
CA LEU A 121 -20.75 -1.52 -22.39
C LEU A 121 -21.06 -1.82 -23.87
N ALA A 122 -21.22 -0.78 -24.69
CA ALA A 122 -21.33 -0.93 -26.15
C ALA A 122 -20.09 -1.57 -26.80
N GLY A 123 -18.93 -1.58 -26.12
CA GLY A 123 -17.72 -2.31 -26.52
C GLY A 123 -17.80 -3.84 -26.43
N GLY A 124 -18.93 -4.39 -25.98
CA GLY A 124 -19.20 -5.83 -25.93
C GLY A 124 -18.64 -6.53 -24.69
N GLN A 125 -18.52 -7.85 -24.76
CA GLN A 125 -18.19 -8.70 -23.61
C GLN A 125 -16.82 -8.39 -22.97
N ALA A 126 -15.81 -8.08 -23.80
CA ALA A 126 -14.47 -7.75 -23.29
C ALA A 126 -14.49 -6.46 -22.47
N ALA A 127 -15.21 -5.43 -22.95
CA ALA A 127 -15.38 -4.16 -22.22
C ALA A 127 -16.17 -4.37 -20.92
N ALA A 128 -17.24 -5.18 -20.95
CA ALA A 128 -18.00 -5.51 -19.74
C ALA A 128 -17.14 -6.23 -18.70
N TYR A 129 -16.30 -7.17 -19.12
CA TYR A 129 -15.38 -7.89 -18.23
C TYR A 129 -14.34 -6.95 -17.59
N GLN A 130 -13.73 -6.05 -18.39
CA GLN A 130 -12.78 -5.06 -17.88
C GLN A 130 -13.44 -4.11 -16.88
N LEU A 131 -14.62 -3.58 -17.23
CA LEU A 131 -15.38 -2.70 -16.36
C LEU A 131 -15.76 -3.37 -15.04
N SER A 132 -16.23 -4.62 -15.10
CA SER A 132 -16.58 -5.40 -13.90
C SER A 132 -15.37 -5.56 -12.97
N GLY A 133 -14.16 -5.75 -13.52
CA GLY A 133 -12.94 -5.80 -12.74
C GLY A 133 -12.61 -4.48 -12.06
N GLN A 134 -12.63 -3.38 -12.81
CA GLN A 134 -12.36 -2.05 -12.26
C GLN A 134 -13.37 -1.66 -11.17
N LEU A 135 -14.65 -1.94 -11.37
CA LEU A 135 -15.68 -1.66 -10.37
C LEU A 135 -15.53 -2.53 -9.12
N ALA A 136 -15.17 -3.80 -9.28
CA ALA A 136 -14.90 -4.68 -8.15
C ALA A 136 -13.74 -4.16 -7.29
N ASP A 137 -12.67 -3.71 -7.93
CA ASP A 137 -11.51 -3.12 -7.25
C ASP A 137 -11.89 -1.80 -6.54
N ILE A 138 -12.71 -0.95 -7.17
CA ILE A 138 -13.21 0.29 -6.57
C ILE A 138 -14.09 0.00 -5.35
N PHE A 139 -15.02 -0.94 -5.43
CA PHE A 139 -15.86 -1.31 -4.30
C PHE A 139 -15.08 -1.94 -3.16
N ASP A 140 -14.04 -2.72 -3.44
CA ASP A 140 -13.13 -3.21 -2.40
C ASP A 140 -12.40 -2.04 -1.69
N GLN A 141 -11.96 -1.04 -2.45
CA GLN A 141 -11.38 0.18 -1.88
C GLN A 141 -12.40 0.94 -1.01
N TYR A 142 -13.67 1.03 -1.44
CA TYR A 142 -14.71 1.69 -0.62
C TYR A 142 -14.99 0.93 0.67
N LEU A 143 -14.96 -0.39 0.65
CA LEU A 143 -15.08 -1.21 1.87
C LEU A 143 -13.97 -0.95 2.89
N VAL A 144 -12.81 -0.43 2.44
CA VAL A 144 -11.64 -0.14 3.29
C VAL A 144 -11.57 1.34 3.67
N TYR A 145 -11.73 2.23 2.68
CA TYR A 145 -11.45 3.66 2.86
C TYR A 145 -12.70 4.53 2.98
N ARG A 146 -13.88 4.01 2.65
CA ARG A 146 -15.15 4.75 2.65
C ARG A 146 -16.30 3.92 3.25
N PRO A 147 -16.11 3.30 4.43
CA PRO A 147 -17.13 2.43 5.03
C PRO A 147 -18.47 3.13 5.26
N GLN A 148 -18.44 4.46 5.48
CA GLN A 148 -19.65 5.27 5.64
C GLN A 148 -20.47 5.37 4.34
N TRP A 149 -19.85 5.36 3.16
CA TRP A 149 -20.56 5.34 1.87
C TRP A 149 -21.31 4.03 1.70
N ILE A 150 -20.60 2.94 1.92
CA ILE A 150 -21.14 1.58 1.85
C ILE A 150 -22.36 1.42 2.79
N SER A 151 -22.23 1.85 4.04
CA SER A 151 -23.31 1.77 5.03
C SER A 151 -24.52 2.65 4.65
N ALA A 152 -24.30 3.84 4.08
CA ALA A 152 -25.36 4.72 3.62
C ALA A 152 -26.09 4.12 2.41
N TRP A 153 -25.37 3.64 1.41
CA TRP A 153 -25.94 3.05 0.19
C TRP A 153 -26.72 1.77 0.47
N GLN A 154 -26.26 0.94 1.41
CA GLN A 154 -26.97 -0.23 1.90
C GLN A 154 -28.34 0.15 2.51
N GLN A 155 -28.40 1.27 3.22
CA GLN A 155 -29.63 1.82 3.81
C GLN A 155 -30.49 2.61 2.80
N GLY A 156 -30.12 2.64 1.52
CA GLY A 156 -30.83 3.39 0.49
C GLY A 156 -30.61 4.92 0.56
N ARG A 157 -29.65 5.40 1.35
CA ARG A 157 -29.33 6.83 1.49
C ARG A 157 -28.19 7.24 0.56
N LEU A 158 -28.32 8.43 -0.04
CA LEU A 158 -27.26 9.10 -0.76
C LEU A 158 -26.63 10.18 0.13
N LEU A 159 -25.35 10.44 -0.06
CA LEU A 159 -24.55 11.37 0.75
C LEU A 159 -24.29 12.71 0.03
N GLY A 160 -24.72 12.85 -1.22
CA GLY A 160 -24.50 14.05 -2.02
C GLY A 160 -23.07 14.18 -2.58
N LEU A 161 -22.46 13.06 -2.92
CA LEU A 161 -21.07 13.00 -3.42
C LEU A 161 -20.92 13.38 -4.90
N GLY A 162 -22.01 13.76 -5.56
CA GLY A 162 -22.05 14.12 -6.96
C GLY A 162 -22.92 13.18 -7.80
N GLU A 163 -22.95 13.41 -9.11
CA GLU A 163 -23.81 12.66 -10.05
C GLU A 163 -23.45 11.17 -10.13
N ASP A 164 -22.18 10.84 -9.97
CA ASP A 164 -21.68 9.46 -10.03
C ASP A 164 -22.08 8.61 -8.82
N GLU A 165 -22.52 9.20 -7.71
CA GLU A 165 -22.95 8.47 -6.52
C GLU A 165 -24.13 7.55 -6.81
N ILE A 166 -25.11 8.02 -7.58
CA ILE A 166 -26.40 7.34 -7.78
C ILE A 166 -26.17 5.98 -8.44
N TRP A 167 -25.47 5.94 -9.54
CA TRP A 167 -25.24 4.69 -10.28
C TRP A 167 -24.31 3.71 -9.53
N GLN A 168 -23.35 4.22 -8.77
CA GLN A 168 -22.48 3.37 -7.92
C GLN A 168 -23.29 2.77 -6.78
N ALA A 169 -24.17 3.53 -6.15
CA ALA A 169 -25.06 3.03 -5.11
C ALA A 169 -26.05 1.97 -5.64
N GLU A 170 -26.55 2.12 -6.88
CA GLU A 170 -27.36 1.08 -7.53
C GLU A 170 -26.61 -0.24 -7.67
N LEU A 171 -25.38 -0.21 -8.17
CA LEU A 171 -24.54 -1.40 -8.31
C LEU A 171 -24.12 -2.02 -6.97
N TRP A 172 -23.84 -1.16 -5.98
CA TRP A 172 -23.55 -1.64 -4.63
C TRP A 172 -24.73 -2.40 -4.01
N ARG A 173 -25.96 -1.86 -4.11
CA ARG A 173 -27.16 -2.54 -3.61
C ARG A 173 -27.43 -3.86 -4.31
N PHE A 174 -27.07 -4.00 -5.57
CA PHE A 174 -27.10 -5.31 -6.23
C PHE A 174 -26.09 -6.29 -5.61
N LEU A 175 -24.87 -5.85 -5.34
CA LEU A 175 -23.85 -6.70 -4.70
C LEU A 175 -24.25 -7.10 -3.28
N ASP A 176 -24.97 -6.26 -2.57
CA ASP A 176 -25.43 -6.46 -1.18
C ASP A 176 -26.96 -6.64 -1.10
N ASP A 177 -27.52 -7.45 -1.97
CA ASP A 177 -28.96 -7.75 -2.07
C ASP A 177 -29.45 -8.80 -1.06
N GLY A 178 -28.59 -9.22 -0.14
CA GLY A 178 -28.87 -10.28 0.84
C GLY A 178 -28.81 -11.70 0.30
N SER A 179 -28.49 -11.91 -0.97
CA SER A 179 -28.32 -13.23 -1.57
C SER A 179 -26.95 -13.87 -1.24
N SER A 180 -26.02 -13.07 -0.76
CA SER A 180 -24.66 -13.50 -0.39
C SER A 180 -24.69 -14.37 0.86
N ASN A 181 -23.85 -15.39 0.90
CA ASN A 181 -23.74 -16.34 2.03
C ASN A 181 -22.98 -15.76 3.25
N ALA A 182 -22.52 -14.52 3.17
CA ALA A 182 -21.94 -13.78 4.29
C ALA A 182 -22.08 -12.26 4.05
N PRO A 183 -22.20 -11.44 5.12
CA PRO A 183 -22.19 -10.01 5.00
C PRO A 183 -20.80 -9.47 4.60
N HIS A 184 -20.76 -8.21 4.15
CA HIS A 184 -19.49 -7.55 3.84
C HIS A 184 -18.74 -7.12 5.12
N ARG A 185 -17.43 -6.86 4.98
CA ARG A 185 -16.53 -6.60 6.12
C ARG A 185 -16.97 -5.41 6.99
N VAL A 186 -17.54 -4.36 6.42
CA VAL A 186 -18.01 -3.20 7.20
C VAL A 186 -19.15 -3.58 8.13
N ALA A 187 -20.10 -4.41 7.68
CA ALA A 187 -21.21 -4.87 8.52
C ALA A 187 -20.73 -5.78 9.68
N MET A 188 -19.65 -6.51 9.49
CA MET A 188 -19.10 -7.42 10.50
C MET A 188 -18.06 -6.77 11.42
N TRP A 189 -17.64 -5.53 11.15
CA TRP A 189 -16.48 -4.92 11.79
C TRP A 189 -16.60 -4.85 13.31
N GLN A 190 -17.72 -4.32 13.82
CA GLN A 190 -17.94 -4.19 15.25
C GLN A 190 -18.05 -5.57 15.95
N GLN A 191 -18.59 -6.54 15.26
CA GLN A 191 -18.67 -7.92 15.77
C GLN A 191 -17.29 -8.55 15.85
N LEU A 192 -16.42 -8.30 14.85
CA LEU A 192 -15.02 -8.75 14.87
C LEU A 192 -14.28 -8.18 16.07
N LEU A 193 -14.29 -6.85 16.23
CA LEU A 193 -13.58 -6.19 17.34
C LEU A 193 -14.04 -6.71 18.71
N ALA A 194 -15.35 -6.92 18.89
CA ALA A 194 -15.89 -7.47 20.13
C ALA A 194 -15.62 -8.97 20.34
N ALA A 195 -15.30 -9.71 19.29
CA ALA A 195 -15.05 -11.16 19.34
C ALA A 195 -13.58 -11.53 19.44
N LEU A 196 -12.67 -10.56 19.40
CA LEU A 196 -11.25 -10.77 19.63
C LEU A 196 -10.99 -11.26 21.05
N SER A 197 -10.11 -12.22 21.20
CA SER A 197 -9.73 -12.79 22.50
C SER A 197 -8.36 -13.47 22.39
N ALA A 198 -7.67 -13.57 23.54
CA ALA A 198 -6.30 -14.10 23.60
C ALA A 198 -6.17 -15.57 23.14
N ASP A 199 -7.24 -16.36 23.25
CA ASP A 199 -7.28 -17.76 22.81
C ASP A 199 -7.36 -17.91 21.28
N LYS A 200 -7.78 -16.86 20.58
CA LYS A 200 -7.90 -16.83 19.11
C LYS A 200 -6.75 -16.13 18.41
N LEU A 201 -5.90 -15.42 19.16
CA LEU A 201 -4.79 -14.66 18.62
C LEU A 201 -3.45 -15.34 18.96
N PRO A 202 -2.41 -15.19 18.11
CA PRO A 202 -1.08 -15.61 18.46
C PRO A 202 -0.55 -14.77 19.64
N GLN A 203 0.43 -15.29 20.38
CA GLN A 203 1.05 -14.59 21.50
C GLN A 203 1.60 -13.22 21.08
N ARG A 204 2.16 -13.15 19.86
CA ARG A 204 2.65 -11.92 19.28
C ARG A 204 2.36 -11.83 17.77
N PHE A 205 2.33 -10.63 17.28
CA PHE A 205 1.97 -10.30 15.91
C PHE A 205 2.91 -9.22 15.35
N PHE A 206 3.35 -9.38 14.11
CA PHE A 206 4.26 -8.45 13.48
C PHE A 206 3.64 -7.77 12.26
N VAL A 207 3.85 -6.47 12.12
CA VAL A 207 3.49 -5.66 10.96
C VAL A 207 4.76 -5.03 10.44
N PHE A 208 5.26 -5.44 9.27
CA PHE A 208 6.60 -5.10 8.84
C PHE A 208 6.66 -4.28 7.58
N GLY A 209 7.50 -3.21 7.61
CA GLY A 209 7.83 -2.37 6.45
C GLY A 209 6.65 -1.52 5.97
N ILE A 210 5.81 -1.09 6.90
CA ILE A 210 4.63 -0.29 6.61
C ILE A 210 5.00 1.19 6.54
N ALA A 211 4.63 1.85 5.44
CA ALA A 211 4.75 3.31 5.26
C ALA A 211 3.38 4.01 5.16
N THR A 212 2.32 3.23 4.99
CA THR A 212 0.94 3.70 4.95
C THR A 212 -0.01 2.57 5.31
N MET A 213 -1.11 2.88 5.96
CA MET A 213 -2.14 1.89 6.34
C MET A 213 -3.50 2.58 6.43
N ALA A 214 -4.56 1.90 5.99
CA ALA A 214 -5.91 2.41 6.19
C ALA A 214 -6.28 2.43 7.69
N PRO A 215 -7.00 3.46 8.17
CA PRO A 215 -7.32 3.61 9.59
C PRO A 215 -7.99 2.39 10.22
N MET A 216 -8.85 1.69 9.45
CA MET A 216 -9.50 0.48 9.96
C MET A 216 -8.52 -0.63 10.35
N TYR A 217 -7.40 -0.78 9.65
CA TYR A 217 -6.40 -1.79 9.99
C TYR A 217 -5.62 -1.40 11.24
N LEU A 218 -5.33 -0.11 11.44
CA LEU A 218 -4.71 0.37 12.67
C LEU A 218 -5.65 0.11 13.86
N GLN A 219 -6.94 0.42 13.74
CA GLN A 219 -7.94 0.11 14.76
C GLN A 219 -8.01 -1.38 15.11
N LEU A 220 -7.87 -2.26 14.10
CA LEU A 220 -7.79 -3.70 14.34
C LEU A 220 -6.55 -4.07 15.14
N LEU A 221 -5.38 -3.51 14.80
CA LEU A 221 -4.13 -3.76 15.50
C LEU A 221 -4.17 -3.25 16.95
N GLU A 222 -4.79 -2.11 17.21
CA GLU A 222 -5.02 -1.59 18.57
C GLU A 222 -5.90 -2.56 19.38
N ALA A 223 -7.02 -3.00 18.80
CA ALA A 223 -7.90 -3.96 19.47
C ALA A 223 -7.20 -5.33 19.71
N MET A 224 -6.37 -5.79 18.77
CA MET A 224 -5.55 -6.99 18.97
C MET A 224 -4.53 -6.81 20.10
N ALA A 225 -3.95 -5.61 20.24
CA ALA A 225 -2.94 -5.30 21.26
C ALA A 225 -3.46 -5.37 22.70
N GLU A 226 -4.78 -5.38 22.90
CA GLU A 226 -5.40 -5.68 24.21
C GLU A 226 -5.24 -7.14 24.60
N HIS A 227 -5.02 -8.03 23.62
CA HIS A 227 -5.01 -9.49 23.82
C HIS A 227 -3.68 -10.16 23.49
N CYS A 228 -2.81 -9.53 22.70
CA CYS A 228 -1.49 -10.06 22.33
C CYS A 228 -0.47 -8.92 22.17
N ASP A 229 0.80 -9.26 21.95
CA ASP A 229 1.83 -8.27 21.62
C ASP A 229 1.83 -7.99 20.13
N VAL A 230 1.62 -6.73 19.74
CA VAL A 230 1.62 -6.27 18.36
C VAL A 230 2.82 -5.38 18.12
N HIS A 231 3.70 -5.77 17.21
CA HIS A 231 4.92 -5.06 16.87
C HIS A 231 4.82 -4.44 15.47
N ILE A 232 4.77 -3.10 15.38
CA ILE A 232 4.70 -2.36 14.11
C ILE A 232 6.09 -1.83 13.76
N PHE A 233 6.59 -2.20 12.59
CA PHE A 233 7.84 -1.72 11.99
C PHE A 233 7.49 -0.74 10.88
N ALA A 234 7.48 0.55 11.19
CA ALA A 234 7.08 1.61 10.29
C ALA A 234 8.28 2.23 9.57
N LEU A 235 8.23 2.25 8.24
CA LEU A 235 9.22 2.94 7.41
C LEU A 235 8.82 4.41 7.32
N ASN A 236 9.49 5.26 8.10
CA ASN A 236 9.20 6.68 8.24
C ASN A 236 10.32 7.50 7.60
N PRO A 237 10.04 8.39 6.62
CA PRO A 237 11.05 9.18 5.97
C PRO A 237 11.63 10.30 6.85
N SER A 238 10.91 10.73 7.90
CA SER A 238 11.32 11.83 8.78
C SER A 238 11.45 11.36 10.23
N SER A 239 12.49 11.86 10.92
CA SER A 239 12.65 11.70 12.38
C SER A 239 11.77 12.66 13.17
N GLU A 240 11.29 13.71 12.51
CA GLU A 240 10.42 14.73 13.10
C GLU A 240 8.95 14.39 12.83
N TYR A 241 8.04 14.94 13.64
CA TYR A 241 6.62 14.82 13.37
C TYR A 241 6.22 15.63 12.15
N TRP A 242 5.56 15.00 11.20
CA TRP A 242 5.17 15.60 9.93
C TRP A 242 3.69 15.39 9.53
N GLY A 243 2.86 14.94 10.48
CA GLY A 243 1.42 14.76 10.29
C GLY A 243 0.69 16.06 9.90
N ASN A 244 1.22 17.20 10.31
CA ASN A 244 0.69 18.53 9.99
C ASN A 244 1.26 19.18 8.71
N VAL A 245 2.16 18.50 8.00
CA VAL A 245 2.77 19.03 6.77
C VAL A 245 1.76 19.08 5.63
N ILE A 246 1.52 20.28 5.06
CA ILE A 246 0.57 20.52 3.96
C ILE A 246 1.29 21.12 2.76
N GLU A 247 0.74 20.91 1.55
CA GLU A 247 1.26 21.55 0.35
C GLU A 247 1.11 23.09 0.42
N ALA A 248 2.15 23.82 0.05
CA ALA A 248 2.12 25.28 0.01
C ALA A 248 0.95 25.84 -0.82
N ALA A 249 0.55 25.14 -1.88
CA ALA A 249 -0.60 25.52 -2.70
C ALA A 249 -1.94 25.45 -1.91
N GLN A 250 -2.08 24.51 -1.00
CA GLN A 250 -3.28 24.39 -0.15
C GLN A 250 -3.30 25.49 0.92
N ILE A 251 -2.14 25.83 1.49
CA ILE A 251 -2.01 26.95 2.43
C ILE A 251 -2.44 28.26 1.77
N LEU A 252 -2.03 28.49 0.52
CA LEU A 252 -2.40 29.70 -0.24
C LEU A 252 -3.90 29.76 -0.58
N GLN A 253 -4.58 28.59 -0.71
CA GLN A 253 -6.01 28.53 -1.02
C GLN A 253 -6.91 28.72 0.21
N SER A 254 -6.43 28.39 1.40
CA SER A 254 -7.25 28.52 2.64
C SER A 254 -7.48 29.96 3.06
N GLY A 255 -6.70 30.94 2.58
CA GLY A 255 -6.89 32.36 2.85
C GLY A 255 -6.62 32.80 4.31
N ASP A 256 -6.19 31.89 5.17
CA ASP A 256 -5.78 32.15 6.53
C ASP A 256 -4.36 32.74 6.60
N ASP A 257 -3.98 33.27 7.75
CA ASP A 257 -2.61 33.77 8.00
C ASP A 257 -1.60 32.67 7.62
N ILE A 258 -0.85 32.93 6.54
CA ILE A 258 -0.01 31.93 5.87
C ILE A 258 1.22 31.64 6.74
N ASP A 259 1.15 30.60 7.55
CA ASP A 259 2.31 30.05 8.22
C ASP A 259 3.00 29.02 7.31
N LEU A 260 3.93 29.49 6.48
CA LEU A 260 4.73 28.62 5.58
C LEU A 260 5.64 27.66 6.35
N SER A 261 5.80 27.79 7.66
CA SER A 261 6.55 26.84 8.48
C SER A 261 5.89 25.44 8.48
N GLN A 262 4.57 25.37 8.23
CA GLN A 262 3.81 24.13 8.12
C GLN A 262 3.99 23.40 6.77
N SER A 263 4.62 24.05 5.78
CA SER A 263 4.81 23.43 4.46
C SER A 263 5.83 22.28 4.48
N GLY A 264 6.73 22.25 5.47
CA GLY A 264 7.78 21.22 5.56
C GLY A 264 8.60 21.11 4.27
N HIS A 265 9.20 19.94 4.04
CA HIS A 265 9.92 19.70 2.79
C HIS A 265 8.92 19.51 1.61
N PRO A 266 9.04 20.26 0.48
CA PRO A 266 8.04 20.27 -0.59
C PRO A 266 7.73 18.89 -1.20
N LEU A 267 8.75 18.03 -1.34
CA LEU A 267 8.55 16.67 -1.85
C LEU A 267 7.78 15.78 -0.85
N LEU A 268 8.03 15.94 0.45
CA LEU A 268 7.30 15.21 1.47
C LEU A 268 5.84 15.66 1.52
N ALA A 269 5.59 16.98 1.45
CA ALA A 269 4.24 17.54 1.41
C ALA A 269 3.43 17.02 0.21
N SER A 270 4.05 16.98 -0.98
CA SER A 270 3.41 16.60 -2.23
C SER A 270 3.25 15.07 -2.37
N LEU A 271 4.31 14.30 -2.12
CA LEU A 271 4.34 12.85 -2.37
C LEU A 271 3.99 12.02 -1.13
N GLY A 272 4.10 12.61 0.06
CA GLY A 272 3.93 11.92 1.34
C GLY A 272 2.50 11.82 1.87
N LYS A 273 1.48 12.28 1.15
CA LYS A 273 0.11 12.45 1.66
C LYS A 273 -0.45 11.21 2.37
N GLN A 274 -0.35 10.02 1.75
CA GLN A 274 -0.86 8.79 2.37
C GLN A 274 -0.06 8.38 3.62
N GLY A 275 1.27 8.57 3.58
CA GLY A 275 2.13 8.31 4.73
C GLY A 275 1.83 9.28 5.87
N ARG A 276 1.62 10.56 5.57
CA ARG A 276 1.25 11.57 6.56
C ARG A 276 0.00 11.16 7.34
N ASP A 277 -1.08 10.81 6.63
CA ASP A 277 -2.34 10.40 7.27
C ASP A 277 -2.15 9.16 8.16
N PHE A 278 -1.23 8.27 7.80
CA PHE A 278 -0.88 7.09 8.60
C PHE A 278 -0.06 7.45 9.84
N PHE A 279 0.98 8.29 9.71
CA PHE A 279 1.80 8.70 10.85
C PHE A 279 1.06 9.63 11.81
N ASP A 280 0.11 10.43 11.30
CA ASP A 280 -0.81 11.20 12.11
C ASP A 280 -1.71 10.26 12.95
N ALA A 281 -2.31 9.26 12.33
CA ALA A 281 -3.09 8.25 13.05
C ALA A 281 -2.24 7.42 14.04
N LEU A 282 -0.98 7.13 13.74
CA LEU A 282 -0.06 6.48 14.68
C LEU A 282 0.26 7.37 15.89
N ALA A 283 0.37 8.68 15.69
CA ALA A 283 0.61 9.63 16.79
C ALA A 283 -0.58 9.73 17.75
N GLU A 284 -1.80 9.48 17.27
CA GLU A 284 -3.02 9.42 18.07
C GLU A 284 -3.25 8.05 18.72
N ALA A 285 -2.60 6.99 18.24
CA ALA A 285 -2.79 5.62 18.70
C ALA A 285 -2.18 5.40 20.10
N HIS A 286 -2.76 4.45 20.86
CA HIS A 286 -2.27 4.08 22.19
C HIS A 286 -1.05 3.17 22.12
N ILE A 287 0.11 3.74 21.76
CA ILE A 287 1.37 3.02 21.67
C ILE A 287 1.97 2.82 23.07
N SER A 288 2.24 1.56 23.43
CA SER A 288 2.81 1.18 24.73
C SER A 288 4.31 1.50 24.83
N GLU A 289 5.04 1.29 23.75
CA GLU A 289 6.48 1.56 23.65
C GLU A 289 6.85 1.95 22.22
N GLU A 290 7.58 3.06 22.07
CA GLU A 290 8.10 3.55 20.80
C GLU A 290 9.62 3.58 20.81
N ARG A 291 10.25 3.11 19.71
CA ARG A 291 11.71 3.14 19.51
C ARG A 291 12.04 3.57 18.09
N SER A 292 12.96 4.52 17.98
CA SER A 292 13.42 5.08 16.72
C SER A 292 14.84 4.63 16.39
N TYR A 293 15.04 4.23 15.13
CA TYR A 293 16.31 3.70 14.61
C TYR A 293 16.71 4.41 13.31
N PHE A 294 16.59 5.74 13.29
CA PHE A 294 16.98 6.55 12.15
C PHE A 294 18.49 6.52 11.95
N SER A 295 18.91 6.40 10.69
CA SER A 295 20.30 6.60 10.30
C SER A 295 20.47 7.99 9.74
N ASP A 296 21.48 8.73 10.23
CA ASP A 296 21.93 9.97 9.63
C ASP A 296 23.24 9.67 8.88
N ASP A 297 23.18 9.74 7.56
CA ASP A 297 24.33 9.55 6.69
C ASP A 297 25.04 10.91 6.40
N ALA A 298 25.02 11.83 7.35
CA ALA A 298 25.71 13.10 7.23
C ALA A 298 27.18 12.88 6.88
N GLN A 299 27.51 13.01 5.61
CA GLN A 299 28.89 12.92 5.10
C GLN A 299 29.49 14.32 4.98
N THR A 300 30.81 14.40 5.03
CA THR A 300 31.56 15.67 4.92
C THR A 300 31.33 16.36 3.55
N ALA A 301 30.97 15.58 2.50
CA ALA A 301 30.64 16.10 1.18
C ALA A 301 29.46 15.27 0.60
N PRO A 302 28.21 15.50 1.05
CA PRO A 302 27.07 14.72 0.64
C PRO A 302 26.72 14.95 -0.84
N THR A 303 26.29 13.88 -1.52
CA THR A 303 25.68 13.97 -2.85
C THR A 303 24.33 14.71 -2.80
N LEU A 304 23.81 15.11 -3.95
CA LEU A 304 22.49 15.74 -4.05
C LEU A 304 21.38 14.86 -3.45
N LEU A 305 21.42 13.55 -3.71
CA LEU A 305 20.47 12.58 -3.15
C LEU A 305 20.56 12.52 -1.62
N GLN A 306 21.76 12.46 -1.06
CA GLN A 306 21.94 12.40 0.40
C GLN A 306 21.47 13.69 1.08
N ARG A 307 21.73 14.85 0.47
CA ARG A 307 21.19 16.13 0.98
C ARG A 307 19.67 16.15 0.97
N LEU A 308 19.07 15.74 -0.14
CA LEU A 308 17.62 15.66 -0.28
C LEU A 308 17.00 14.72 0.78
N GLN A 309 17.60 13.55 1.01
CA GLN A 309 17.17 12.62 2.04
C GLN A 309 17.31 13.19 3.44
N HIS A 310 18.40 13.90 3.73
CA HIS A 310 18.62 14.57 5.00
C HIS A 310 17.61 15.69 5.23
N ASP A 311 17.36 16.56 4.23
CA ASP A 311 16.38 17.63 4.32
C ASP A 311 14.96 17.09 4.59
N ILE A 312 14.58 15.98 3.97
CA ILE A 312 13.32 15.28 4.25
C ILE A 312 13.31 14.72 5.68
N GLN A 313 14.38 14.08 6.10
CA GLN A 313 14.48 13.46 7.43
C GLN A 313 14.34 14.50 8.55
N THR A 314 14.95 15.67 8.38
CA THR A 314 14.97 16.74 9.38
C THR A 314 13.89 17.82 9.17
N LEU A 315 13.00 17.64 8.21
CA LEU A 315 12.01 18.62 7.74
C LEU A 315 12.59 19.99 7.39
N SER A 316 13.87 20.02 7.01
CA SER A 316 14.54 21.25 6.64
C SER A 316 14.05 21.74 5.28
N LEU A 317 13.85 23.07 5.16
CA LEU A 317 13.55 23.67 3.86
C LEU A 317 14.84 23.67 3.01
N PRO A 318 14.78 23.25 1.74
CA PRO A 318 15.94 23.29 0.88
C PRO A 318 16.41 24.73 0.68
N ALA A 319 17.71 24.97 0.82
CA ALA A 319 18.30 26.29 0.56
C ALA A 319 18.04 26.71 -0.89
N ALA A 320 17.66 27.95 -1.11
CA ALA A 320 17.19 28.50 -2.39
C ALA A 320 18.18 28.33 -3.58
N LYS A 321 19.46 28.13 -3.32
CA LYS A 321 20.49 27.79 -4.32
C LYS A 321 21.58 26.98 -3.62
N GLN A 322 21.64 25.70 -3.91
CA GLN A 322 22.81 24.91 -3.54
C GLN A 322 23.61 24.56 -4.81
N GLU A 323 24.90 24.90 -4.79
CA GLU A 323 25.82 24.44 -5.82
C GLU A 323 26.11 22.96 -5.59
N HIS A 324 25.93 22.16 -6.64
CA HIS A 324 26.34 20.75 -6.62
C HIS A 324 27.63 20.58 -7.40
N ALA A 325 28.39 19.57 -7.01
CA ALA A 325 29.57 19.20 -7.78
C ALA A 325 29.15 18.84 -9.21
N PRO A 326 29.82 19.35 -10.25
CA PRO A 326 29.46 19.05 -11.64
C PRO A 326 29.48 17.55 -11.99
N ALA A 327 30.18 16.73 -11.20
CA ALA A 327 30.30 15.29 -11.36
C ALA A 327 29.27 14.49 -10.54
N ASP A 328 28.37 15.16 -9.81
CA ASP A 328 27.35 14.45 -9.03
C ASP A 328 26.27 13.85 -9.94
N SER A 329 26.22 12.53 -9.98
CA SER A 329 25.26 11.74 -10.76
C SER A 329 24.28 10.94 -9.89
N SER A 330 24.15 11.31 -8.62
CA SER A 330 23.28 10.62 -7.65
C SER A 330 21.80 10.73 -7.99
N ILE A 331 21.38 11.77 -8.72
CA ILE A 331 20.05 11.95 -9.30
C ILE A 331 20.22 12.24 -10.79
N ARG A 332 19.57 11.43 -11.63
CA ARG A 332 19.54 11.61 -13.09
C ARG A 332 18.10 11.70 -13.58
N ILE A 333 17.80 12.70 -14.41
CA ILE A 333 16.46 12.91 -14.97
C ILE A 333 16.56 12.78 -16.48
N HIS A 334 15.76 11.90 -17.06
CA HIS A 334 15.71 11.66 -18.50
C HIS A 334 14.33 11.97 -19.03
N ALA A 335 14.24 12.73 -20.13
CA ALA A 335 13.00 12.97 -20.85
C ALA A 335 12.95 12.11 -22.10
N ALA A 336 11.85 11.41 -22.31
CA ALA A 336 11.62 10.56 -23.46
C ALA A 336 10.30 10.93 -24.15
N HIS A 337 10.24 10.80 -25.48
CA HIS A 337 9.06 11.14 -26.29
C HIS A 337 8.06 9.97 -26.43
N SER A 338 8.42 8.77 -25.98
CA SER A 338 7.56 7.58 -26.02
C SER A 338 7.98 6.52 -24.99
N PRO A 339 7.05 5.64 -24.56
CA PRO A 339 7.34 4.54 -23.65
C PRO A 339 8.46 3.62 -24.14
N LEU A 340 8.49 3.31 -25.45
CA LEU A 340 9.55 2.50 -26.04
C LEU A 340 10.92 3.18 -25.93
N ARG A 341 10.99 4.50 -26.18
CA ARG A 341 12.26 5.23 -26.06
C ARG A 341 12.70 5.36 -24.60
N GLU A 342 11.76 5.50 -23.69
CA GLU A 342 12.04 5.51 -22.24
C GLU A 342 12.68 4.20 -21.79
N LEU A 343 12.15 3.05 -22.22
CA LEU A 343 12.74 1.74 -21.91
C LEU A 343 14.13 1.54 -22.54
N HIS A 344 14.39 2.09 -23.73
CA HIS A 344 15.74 2.05 -24.32
C HIS A 344 16.73 2.87 -23.48
N ILE A 345 16.35 4.10 -23.07
CA ILE A 345 17.17 4.94 -22.21
C ILE A 345 17.43 4.22 -20.87
N LEU A 346 16.38 3.64 -20.28
CA LEU A 346 16.50 2.86 -19.05
C LEU A 346 17.51 1.73 -19.21
N LYS A 347 17.41 0.92 -20.27
CA LYS A 347 18.35 -0.18 -20.54
C LYS A 347 19.80 0.32 -20.66
N ASP A 348 20.03 1.40 -21.40
CA ASP A 348 21.35 1.99 -21.57
C ASP A 348 21.92 2.47 -20.21
N GLN A 349 21.08 3.09 -19.37
CA GLN A 349 21.49 3.53 -18.02
C GLN A 349 21.77 2.35 -17.08
N LEU A 350 20.98 1.29 -17.11
CA LEU A 350 21.21 0.08 -16.32
C LEU A 350 22.52 -0.60 -16.69
N LEU A 351 22.81 -0.74 -17.99
CA LEU A 351 24.07 -1.31 -18.47
C LEU A 351 25.27 -0.45 -18.05
N ALA A 352 25.13 0.88 -18.14
CA ALA A 352 26.18 1.80 -17.70
C ALA A 352 26.44 1.67 -16.19
N LEU A 353 25.39 1.64 -15.36
CA LEU A 353 25.49 1.48 -13.90
C LEU A 353 26.17 0.16 -13.51
N LEU A 354 25.79 -0.96 -14.13
CA LEU A 354 26.42 -2.26 -13.87
C LEU A 354 27.88 -2.31 -14.35
N ALA A 355 28.26 -1.54 -15.37
CA ALA A 355 29.64 -1.40 -15.79
C ALA A 355 30.46 -0.51 -14.85
N GLU A 356 29.86 0.57 -14.32
CA GLU A 356 30.48 1.47 -13.34
C GLU A 356 30.64 0.79 -11.96
N HIS A 357 29.73 -0.13 -11.60
CA HIS A 357 29.68 -0.84 -10.32
C HIS A 357 29.69 -2.37 -10.52
N PRO A 358 30.87 -2.98 -10.76
CA PRO A 358 30.97 -4.42 -11.05
C PRO A 358 30.52 -5.35 -9.90
N ASP A 359 30.44 -4.83 -8.69
CA ASP A 359 29.94 -5.51 -7.49
C ASP A 359 28.42 -5.55 -7.40
N TRP A 360 27.71 -4.70 -8.17
CA TRP A 360 26.25 -4.69 -8.22
C TRP A 360 25.71 -5.82 -9.09
N GLN A 361 24.58 -6.33 -8.64
CA GLN A 361 23.83 -7.35 -9.38
C GLN A 361 22.49 -6.76 -9.85
N PRO A 362 21.87 -7.30 -10.90
CA PRO A 362 20.55 -6.81 -11.36
C PRO A 362 19.48 -6.76 -10.26
N HIS A 363 19.56 -7.62 -9.25
CA HIS A 363 18.60 -7.64 -8.13
C HIS A 363 18.82 -6.53 -7.10
N ASP A 364 19.93 -5.77 -7.19
CA ASP A 364 20.15 -4.58 -6.36
C ASP A 364 19.45 -3.35 -6.93
N ILE A 365 18.89 -3.44 -8.15
CA ILE A 365 18.27 -2.35 -8.87
C ILE A 365 16.77 -2.60 -8.99
N ALA A 366 15.95 -1.65 -8.56
CA ALA A 366 14.50 -1.68 -8.73
C ALA A 366 14.04 -0.66 -9.78
N VAL A 367 13.13 -1.09 -10.66
CA VAL A 367 12.43 -0.22 -11.61
C VAL A 367 10.98 -0.13 -11.20
N LEU A 368 10.52 1.09 -10.95
CA LEU A 368 9.15 1.36 -10.48
C LEU A 368 8.39 2.16 -11.53
N THR A 369 7.13 1.80 -11.76
CA THR A 369 6.20 2.54 -12.62
C THR A 369 4.81 2.61 -11.97
N PRO A 370 4.11 3.76 -12.07
CA PRO A 370 2.73 3.87 -11.57
C PRO A 370 1.75 2.94 -12.29
N ASN A 371 1.98 2.72 -13.60
CA ASN A 371 1.18 1.81 -14.41
C ASN A 371 2.08 1.05 -15.39
N ILE A 372 2.09 -0.27 -15.29
CA ILE A 372 2.90 -1.16 -16.12
C ILE A 372 2.27 -1.43 -17.49
N GLU A 373 0.95 -1.29 -17.64
CA GLU A 373 0.23 -1.69 -18.84
C GLU A 373 0.74 -1.01 -20.12
N PRO A 374 1.00 0.32 -20.16
CA PRO A 374 1.54 0.98 -21.35
C PRO A 374 2.93 0.50 -21.76
N TYR A 375 3.70 -0.05 -20.81
CA TYR A 375 5.08 -0.49 -21.02
C TYR A 375 5.19 -1.99 -21.33
N SER A 376 4.25 -2.79 -20.84
CA SER A 376 4.26 -4.25 -20.95
C SER A 376 4.58 -4.78 -22.37
N PRO A 377 3.99 -4.26 -23.47
CA PRO A 377 4.29 -4.73 -24.82
C PRO A 377 5.73 -4.47 -25.27
N TYR A 378 6.41 -3.50 -24.66
CA TYR A 378 7.75 -3.08 -25.05
C TYR A 378 8.84 -3.67 -24.17
N ILE A 379 8.52 -4.15 -22.97
CA ILE A 379 9.50 -4.68 -22.01
C ILE A 379 10.22 -5.89 -22.64
N GLU A 380 9.51 -6.88 -23.14
CA GLU A 380 10.09 -8.05 -23.81
C GLU A 380 10.87 -7.66 -25.06
N ALA A 381 10.37 -6.71 -25.84
CA ALA A 381 11.03 -6.24 -27.06
C ALA A 381 12.38 -5.56 -26.78
N VAL A 382 12.51 -4.84 -25.64
CA VAL A 382 13.74 -4.12 -25.27
C VAL A 382 14.69 -4.99 -24.48
N PHE A 383 14.20 -5.72 -23.47
CA PHE A 383 15.04 -6.47 -22.53
C PHE A 383 15.23 -7.93 -22.94
N GLY A 384 14.27 -8.54 -23.67
CA GLY A 384 14.34 -9.93 -24.13
C GLY A 384 15.30 -10.16 -25.29
N GLN A 385 15.74 -9.11 -25.99
CA GLN A 385 16.63 -9.27 -27.15
C GLN A 385 18.11 -9.41 -26.72
N THR A 386 18.67 -10.57 -26.95
CA THR A 386 20.12 -10.84 -26.90
C THR A 386 20.73 -10.70 -28.31
N GLN A 387 20.98 -9.47 -28.78
CA GLN A 387 21.75 -9.29 -30.01
C GLN A 387 23.22 -9.11 -29.72
N GLY A 388 24.07 -9.94 -30.38
CA GLY A 388 25.50 -9.69 -30.50
C GLY A 388 26.37 -9.85 -29.27
N GLY A 389 26.01 -10.75 -28.32
CA GLY A 389 26.82 -10.99 -27.11
C GLY A 389 26.64 -9.95 -26.00
N ALA A 390 25.69 -9.07 -26.12
CA ALA A 390 25.29 -8.16 -25.03
C ALA A 390 24.67 -8.96 -23.88
N GLN A 391 25.08 -8.66 -22.65
CA GLN A 391 24.57 -9.28 -21.44
C GLN A 391 23.06 -9.05 -21.33
N ALA A 392 22.27 -10.14 -21.31
CA ALA A 392 20.85 -10.04 -21.09
C ALA A 392 20.59 -9.53 -19.66
N LEU A 393 19.81 -8.47 -19.54
CA LEU A 393 19.31 -8.04 -18.24
C LEU A 393 18.05 -8.85 -17.93
N PRO A 394 17.98 -9.58 -16.81
CA PRO A 394 16.77 -10.24 -16.37
C PRO A 394 15.70 -9.17 -16.01
N TYR A 395 14.44 -9.44 -16.33
CA TYR A 395 13.30 -8.52 -16.10
C TYR A 395 12.10 -9.27 -15.56
#